data_11addd5f41973863e975e408ec37ed50
#
_entry.id   11addd5f41973863e975e408ec37ed50
#
_cell.length_a   1.000
_cell.length_b   1.000
_cell.length_c   1.000
_cell.angle_alpha   90.00
_cell.angle_beta   90.00
_cell.angle_gamma   90.00
#
_symmetry.space_group_name_H-M   'P 1'
#
loop_
_entity.id
_entity.type
_entity.pdbx_description
1 polymer ?
#
loop_
_entity_poly.entity_id
_entity_poly.type
_entity_poly.pdbx_seq_one_letter_code
_entity_poly.pdbx_strand_id
1 'polypeptide(L)'
;MSGQDEPRDLAALIVPQAGWLERAEDPWEPYRLRDPAGALVVPVAAFLRDLQASGRPETTLRAYAIALLRWYRFLWAARVPWDQATRAEARDFSRWIQVTVKPGRAGDAGKAGIPDRAAVVWSGVPNPVTGKAPPGRGYAPATVTHSESVLRGFYDFHCEAGTGLIINPFPLARGRRGRAHAHHNPMEPYRGERSGRYRPRLGRRAPHHIPEQEFNELFAALGSHRDRALVAFWVSTGARASELLGVSCRDADPGQQLIAVIRKGTRHLQQLPASPDAFVWLRLYQAQLHGLVPAGPDDPLWWTLRRPFRRLAYHAAYRMFTRANDTLGANWSLHDLRHLAAYRMSRDPVMPLADVQWVLGHAQLATTQLYMSAPAGEVIAGVLAHHARMAAGKERPPGAEPPPGLRYRPESLEVLFGRPRHDHP
;
A
#
# COMPACT_ATOMS: atom_id res chain seq x y z
N MET A 1 -38.32 24.08 -7.47
CA MET A 1 -37.48 22.86 -7.46
C MET A 1 -37.19 22.45 -8.88
N SER A 2 -36.28 23.13 -9.55
CA SER A 2 -35.89 22.79 -10.93
C SER A 2 -34.51 23.37 -11.18
N GLY A 3 -33.60 22.58 -11.71
CA GLY A 3 -32.30 22.99 -12.22
C GLY A 3 -31.05 22.40 -11.54
N GLN A 4 -31.14 21.71 -10.42
CA GLN A 4 -29.96 21.21 -9.69
C GLN A 4 -29.55 19.74 -10.01
N ASP A 5 -30.28 19.03 -10.83
CA ASP A 5 -30.05 17.60 -11.09
C ASP A 5 -29.68 17.29 -12.57
N GLU A 6 -29.48 18.33 -13.38
CA GLU A 6 -28.95 18.12 -14.74
C GLU A 6 -27.51 17.64 -14.66
N PRO A 7 -27.18 16.50 -15.31
CA PRO A 7 -25.83 15.97 -15.29
C PRO A 7 -24.89 16.94 -16.01
N ARG A 8 -23.86 17.43 -15.29
CA ARG A 8 -22.83 18.27 -15.90
C ARG A 8 -22.08 17.47 -16.97
N ASP A 9 -21.76 18.11 -18.08
CA ASP A 9 -20.83 17.55 -19.06
C ASP A 9 -19.41 17.56 -18.47
N LEU A 10 -19.02 16.44 -17.90
CA LEU A 10 -17.72 16.29 -17.27
C LEU A 10 -16.57 16.18 -18.28
N ALA A 11 -16.86 15.86 -19.55
CA ALA A 11 -15.87 15.83 -20.61
C ALA A 11 -15.48 17.24 -21.06
N ALA A 12 -16.44 18.15 -21.06
CA ALA A 12 -16.22 19.56 -21.37
C ALA A 12 -15.74 20.38 -20.17
N LEU A 13 -15.79 19.86 -18.94
CA LEU A 13 -15.40 20.59 -17.73
C LEU A 13 -13.87 20.76 -17.65
N ILE A 14 -13.41 21.95 -17.98
CA ILE A 14 -12.01 22.35 -17.81
C ILE A 14 -11.79 22.78 -16.36
N VAL A 15 -11.03 21.99 -15.61
CA VAL A 15 -10.64 22.31 -14.22
C VAL A 15 -9.25 22.94 -14.23
N PRO A 16 -9.14 24.25 -14.00
CA PRO A 16 -7.86 24.96 -14.04
C PRO A 16 -6.95 24.53 -12.90
N GLN A 17 -5.64 24.63 -13.10
CA GLN A 17 -4.64 24.39 -12.07
C GLN A 17 -4.47 25.62 -11.14
N ALA A 18 -5.58 26.24 -10.77
CA ALA A 18 -5.66 27.41 -9.92
C ALA A 18 -5.46 27.04 -8.44
N GLY A 19 -5.03 28.03 -7.64
CA GLY A 19 -4.70 27.81 -6.24
C GLY A 19 -3.50 26.87 -6.04
N TRP A 20 -2.90 26.94 -4.87
CA TRP A 20 -1.71 26.14 -4.56
C TRP A 20 -1.63 25.76 -3.09
N LEU A 21 -0.78 24.80 -2.81
CA LEU A 21 -0.41 24.41 -1.46
C LEU A 21 0.92 25.07 -1.09
N GLU A 22 0.86 25.94 -0.11
CA GLU A 22 2.02 26.61 0.48
C GLU A 22 2.57 25.74 1.63
N ARG A 23 3.90 25.61 1.72
CA ARG A 23 4.55 25.08 2.91
C ARG A 23 4.91 26.24 3.83
N ALA A 24 4.37 26.23 5.04
CA ALA A 24 4.69 27.21 6.06
C ALA A 24 5.82 26.69 6.95
N GLU A 25 6.54 27.63 7.59
CA GLU A 25 7.57 27.30 8.59
C GLU A 25 6.95 26.98 9.96
N ASP A 26 5.68 27.30 10.14
CA ASP A 26 4.93 27.05 11.37
C ASP A 26 4.70 25.55 11.54
N PRO A 27 5.22 24.91 12.61
CA PRO A 27 5.02 23.48 12.89
C PRO A 27 3.55 23.11 13.13
N TRP A 28 2.74 24.06 13.58
CA TRP A 28 1.31 23.86 13.86
C TRP A 28 0.43 23.98 12.62
N GLU A 29 0.91 24.71 11.60
CA GLU A 29 0.27 24.82 10.30
C GLU A 29 1.26 24.58 9.16
N PRO A 30 1.84 23.40 9.00
CA PRO A 30 2.91 23.16 8.04
C PRO A 30 2.46 23.28 6.57
N TYR A 31 1.16 23.28 6.33
CA TYR A 31 0.57 23.43 5.00
C TYR A 31 -0.64 24.36 5.02
N ARG A 32 -0.63 25.32 4.10
CA ARG A 32 -1.73 26.28 3.85
C ARG A 32 -2.24 26.15 2.43
N LEU A 33 -3.54 26.01 2.25
CA LEU A 33 -4.14 26.03 0.92
C LEU A 33 -4.52 27.47 0.58
N ARG A 34 -4.00 27.95 -0.56
CA ARG A 34 -4.30 29.27 -1.11
C ARG A 34 -5.26 29.13 -2.28
N ASP A 35 -6.23 30.02 -2.36
CA ASP A 35 -7.14 30.12 -3.51
C ASP A 35 -6.46 30.79 -4.73
N PRO A 36 -7.15 30.92 -5.88
CA PRO A 36 -6.59 31.57 -7.07
C PRO A 36 -6.17 33.03 -6.85
N ALA A 37 -6.78 33.75 -5.91
CA ALA A 37 -6.45 35.12 -5.55
C ALA A 37 -5.34 35.23 -4.49
N GLY A 38 -4.85 34.11 -3.97
CA GLY A 38 -3.82 34.05 -2.93
C GLY A 38 -4.37 34.12 -1.50
N ALA A 39 -5.68 34.18 -1.30
CA ALA A 39 -6.28 34.18 0.01
C ALA A 39 -6.23 32.80 0.65
N LEU A 40 -6.15 32.75 1.98
CA LEU A 40 -6.17 31.50 2.74
C LEU A 40 -7.57 30.87 2.67
N VAL A 41 -7.61 29.58 2.32
CA VAL A 41 -8.85 28.80 2.37
C VAL A 41 -9.10 28.37 3.83
N VAL A 42 -9.78 29.24 4.58
CA VAL A 42 -9.98 29.12 6.03
C VAL A 42 -10.56 27.78 6.46
N PRO A 43 -11.59 27.19 5.79
CA PRO A 43 -12.14 25.89 6.17
C PRO A 43 -11.09 24.77 6.12
N VAL A 44 -10.20 24.79 5.12
CA VAL A 44 -9.12 23.81 4.99
C VAL A 44 -8.08 23.99 6.11
N ALA A 45 -7.74 25.23 6.44
CA ALA A 45 -6.80 25.51 7.53
C ALA A 45 -7.35 25.03 8.87
N ALA A 46 -8.63 25.23 9.16
CA ALA A 46 -9.28 24.74 10.37
C ALA A 46 -9.21 23.21 10.48
N PHE A 47 -9.56 22.50 9.41
CA PHE A 47 -9.51 21.04 9.40
C PHE A 47 -8.07 20.49 9.52
N LEU A 48 -7.09 21.10 8.85
CA LEU A 48 -5.69 20.66 8.95
C LEU A 48 -5.10 20.90 10.35
N ARG A 49 -5.50 21.98 11.04
CA ARG A 49 -5.13 22.23 12.45
C ARG A 49 -5.70 21.17 13.39
N ASP A 50 -6.95 20.78 13.21
CA ASP A 50 -7.58 19.71 13.99
C ASP A 50 -6.85 18.37 13.79
N LEU A 51 -6.54 18.03 12.55
CA LEU A 51 -5.74 16.83 12.25
C LEU A 51 -4.34 16.89 12.85
N GLN A 52 -3.72 18.06 12.88
CA GLN A 52 -2.41 18.27 13.50
C GLN A 52 -2.52 18.07 15.02
N ALA A 53 -3.50 18.66 15.68
CA ALA A 53 -3.77 18.49 17.10
C ALA A 53 -4.05 17.02 17.48
N SER A 54 -4.66 16.25 16.57
CA SER A 54 -4.86 14.81 16.73
C SER A 54 -3.59 13.96 16.49
N GLY A 55 -2.41 14.59 16.32
CA GLY A 55 -1.13 13.93 16.16
C GLY A 55 -0.88 13.31 14.79
N ARG A 56 -1.59 13.73 13.74
CA ARG A 56 -1.35 13.21 12.39
C ARG A 56 0.00 13.66 11.85
N PRO A 57 0.79 12.77 11.23
CA PRO A 57 2.09 13.11 10.66
C PRO A 57 1.99 14.17 9.56
N GLU A 58 3.02 15.02 9.42
CA GLU A 58 3.13 16.05 8.38
C GLU A 58 2.85 15.51 6.96
N THR A 59 3.35 14.29 6.65
CA THR A 59 3.10 13.64 5.36
C THR A 59 1.61 13.34 5.12
N THR A 60 0.85 13.05 6.18
CA THR A 60 -0.60 12.85 6.10
C THR A 60 -1.31 14.18 5.87
N LEU A 61 -0.93 15.25 6.62
CA LEU A 61 -1.47 16.59 6.41
C LEU A 61 -1.27 17.06 4.96
N ARG A 62 -0.06 16.86 4.42
CA ARG A 62 0.24 17.16 3.02
C ARG A 62 -0.65 16.38 2.04
N ALA A 63 -0.84 15.08 2.27
CA ALA A 63 -1.67 14.26 1.40
C ALA A 63 -3.15 14.69 1.43
N TYR A 64 -3.65 15.05 2.61
CA TYR A 64 -5.00 15.59 2.81
C TYR A 64 -5.16 16.95 2.12
N ALA A 65 -4.22 17.86 2.32
CA ALA A 65 -4.23 19.18 1.67
C ALA A 65 -4.23 19.08 0.13
N ILE A 66 -3.47 18.14 -0.45
CA ILE A 66 -3.47 17.88 -1.89
C ILE A 66 -4.84 17.34 -2.37
N ALA A 67 -5.48 16.47 -1.60
CA ALA A 67 -6.80 15.95 -1.94
C ALA A 67 -7.86 17.08 -1.88
N LEU A 68 -7.79 17.95 -0.87
CA LEU A 68 -8.64 19.12 -0.73
C LEU A 68 -8.40 20.14 -1.85
N LEU A 69 -7.15 20.39 -2.23
CA LEU A 69 -6.84 21.28 -3.36
C LEU A 69 -7.51 20.81 -4.67
N ARG A 70 -7.52 19.48 -4.94
CA ARG A 70 -8.23 18.94 -6.12
C ARG A 70 -9.73 19.19 -6.04
N TRP A 71 -10.32 19.02 -4.87
CA TRP A 71 -11.73 19.29 -4.64
C TRP A 71 -12.07 20.76 -4.84
N TYR A 72 -11.30 21.67 -4.25
CA TYR A 72 -11.51 23.11 -4.41
C TYR A 72 -11.34 23.58 -5.86
N ARG A 73 -10.36 23.04 -6.59
CA ARG A 73 -10.22 23.29 -8.02
C ARG A 73 -11.46 22.89 -8.82
N PHE A 74 -12.03 21.73 -8.50
CA PHE A 74 -13.28 21.28 -9.10
C PHE A 74 -14.44 22.21 -8.74
N LEU A 75 -14.57 22.61 -7.49
CA LEU A 75 -15.62 23.53 -7.03
C LEU A 75 -15.49 24.91 -7.69
N TRP A 76 -14.27 25.45 -7.79
CA TRP A 76 -14.03 26.72 -8.48
C TRP A 76 -14.42 26.65 -9.96
N ALA A 77 -14.10 25.55 -10.64
CA ALA A 77 -14.54 25.32 -12.02
C ALA A 77 -16.06 25.19 -12.14
N ALA A 78 -16.69 24.53 -11.17
CA ALA A 78 -18.14 24.37 -11.09
C ALA A 78 -18.88 25.63 -10.59
N ARG A 79 -18.13 26.64 -10.07
CA ARG A 79 -18.67 27.87 -9.44
C ARG A 79 -19.60 27.57 -8.26
N VAL A 80 -19.25 26.57 -7.46
CA VAL A 80 -20.03 26.17 -6.28
C VAL A 80 -19.18 26.45 -5.03
N PRO A 81 -19.69 27.23 -4.06
CA PRO A 81 -19.06 27.38 -2.75
C PRO A 81 -18.98 26.02 -2.05
N TRP A 82 -17.90 25.80 -1.26
CA TRP A 82 -17.67 24.51 -0.62
C TRP A 82 -18.78 24.10 0.37
N ASP A 83 -19.38 25.08 1.04
CA ASP A 83 -20.47 24.93 2.00
C ASP A 83 -21.84 24.73 1.35
N GLN A 84 -21.95 24.98 0.04
CA GLN A 84 -23.15 24.73 -0.77
C GLN A 84 -23.02 23.46 -1.62
N ALA A 85 -21.88 22.77 -1.54
CA ALA A 85 -21.68 21.54 -2.27
C ALA A 85 -22.66 20.45 -1.81
N THR A 86 -23.36 19.87 -2.76
CA THR A 86 -24.35 18.83 -2.54
C THR A 86 -23.82 17.46 -2.98
N ARG A 87 -24.65 16.48 -2.85
CA ARG A 87 -24.36 15.13 -3.35
C ARG A 87 -24.15 15.07 -4.86
N ALA A 88 -24.70 16.02 -5.63
CA ALA A 88 -24.47 16.11 -7.06
C ALA A 88 -23.00 16.46 -7.35
N GLU A 89 -22.44 17.46 -6.66
CA GLU A 89 -21.02 17.84 -6.79
C GLU A 89 -20.09 16.68 -6.37
N ALA A 90 -20.41 15.98 -5.29
CA ALA A 90 -19.62 14.84 -4.82
C ALA A 90 -19.62 13.69 -5.84
N ARG A 91 -20.78 13.39 -6.47
CA ARG A 91 -20.91 12.41 -7.54
C ARG A 91 -20.09 12.81 -8.75
N ASP A 92 -20.25 14.06 -9.18
CA ASP A 92 -19.61 14.58 -10.38
C ASP A 92 -18.10 14.68 -10.23
N PHE A 93 -17.59 15.12 -9.07
CA PHE A 93 -16.17 15.05 -8.73
C PHE A 93 -15.63 13.62 -8.76
N SER A 94 -16.37 12.68 -8.17
CA SER A 94 -15.96 11.28 -8.12
C SER A 94 -15.88 10.64 -9.52
N ARG A 95 -16.69 11.09 -10.47
CA ARG A 95 -16.60 10.69 -11.88
C ARG A 95 -15.47 11.44 -12.59
N TRP A 96 -15.38 12.75 -12.40
CA TRP A 96 -14.36 13.58 -13.03
C TRP A 96 -12.94 13.11 -12.70
N ILE A 97 -12.62 12.82 -11.43
CA ILE A 97 -11.28 12.39 -11.01
C ILE A 97 -10.90 11.02 -11.60
N GLN A 98 -11.87 10.19 -11.99
CA GLN A 98 -11.63 8.90 -12.64
C GLN A 98 -11.29 9.02 -14.12
N VAL A 99 -11.82 10.04 -14.82
CA VAL A 99 -11.63 10.22 -16.25
C VAL A 99 -10.58 11.28 -16.61
N THR A 100 -10.24 12.15 -15.66
CA THR A 100 -9.31 13.25 -15.92
C THR A 100 -7.87 12.79 -16.00
N VAL A 101 -7.11 13.46 -16.86
CA VAL A 101 -5.66 13.27 -16.98
C VAL A 101 -4.96 14.08 -15.88
N LYS A 102 -3.96 13.48 -15.23
CA LYS A 102 -3.13 14.21 -14.26
C LYS A 102 -2.43 15.38 -14.96
N PRO A 103 -2.37 16.56 -14.33
CA PRO A 103 -1.51 17.61 -14.83
C PRO A 103 -0.06 17.13 -14.86
N GLY A 104 0.62 17.30 -16.00
CA GLY A 104 2.05 17.02 -16.14
C GLY A 104 2.85 17.77 -15.06
N ARG A 105 3.96 17.22 -14.61
CA ARG A 105 4.89 17.97 -13.77
C ARG A 105 5.39 19.16 -14.58
N ALA A 106 5.36 20.36 -14.01
CA ALA A 106 5.82 21.59 -14.64
C ALA A 106 7.31 21.58 -15.10
N GLY A 107 8.03 20.49 -14.89
CA GLY A 107 9.38 20.24 -15.39
C GLY A 107 9.46 19.55 -16.76
N ASP A 108 8.36 19.00 -17.29
CA ASP A 108 8.39 18.28 -18.58
C ASP A 108 8.21 19.18 -19.80
N ALA A 109 7.74 20.42 -19.61
CA ALA A 109 7.50 21.37 -20.72
C ALA A 109 8.77 22.12 -21.17
N GLY A 110 9.89 22.02 -20.47
CA GLY A 110 11.12 22.81 -20.73
C GLY A 110 12.34 22.04 -21.21
N LYS A 111 12.23 20.72 -21.43
CA LYS A 111 13.37 19.90 -21.86
C LYS A 111 13.19 19.27 -23.24
N ALA A 112 12.73 20.04 -24.19
CA ALA A 112 12.84 19.68 -25.60
C ALA A 112 14.27 19.96 -26.09
N GLY A 113 15.28 19.19 -25.63
CA GLY A 113 16.65 19.46 -26.09
C GLY A 113 17.69 18.40 -25.75
N ILE A 114 17.43 17.47 -24.83
CA ILE A 114 18.32 16.35 -24.55
C ILE A 114 17.43 15.12 -24.34
N PRO A 115 17.60 14.02 -25.11
CA PRO A 115 16.90 12.80 -24.80
C PRO A 115 17.42 12.29 -23.46
N ASP A 116 16.68 12.59 -22.39
CA ASP A 116 16.92 12.00 -21.09
C ASP A 116 16.66 10.49 -21.22
N ARG A 117 17.73 9.71 -21.16
CA ARG A 117 17.68 8.23 -21.20
C ARG A 117 16.78 7.63 -20.10
N ALA A 118 16.32 8.45 -19.17
CA ALA A 118 15.35 8.08 -18.14
C ALA A 118 13.89 8.32 -18.53
N ALA A 119 13.61 8.98 -19.65
CA ALA A 119 12.28 9.05 -20.24
C ALA A 119 12.08 7.86 -21.18
N VAL A 120 12.15 6.65 -20.66
CA VAL A 120 11.48 5.52 -21.32
C VAL A 120 10.02 5.90 -21.39
N VAL A 121 9.58 6.36 -22.57
CA VAL A 121 8.18 6.60 -22.92
C VAL A 121 7.50 5.25 -22.73
N TRP A 122 6.87 5.07 -21.59
CA TRP A 122 6.12 3.86 -21.28
C TRP A 122 4.94 3.82 -22.26
N SER A 123 5.07 3.00 -23.28
CA SER A 123 4.16 2.83 -24.41
C SER A 123 2.81 2.18 -24.07
N GLY A 124 2.35 2.24 -22.83
CA GLY A 124 1.16 1.52 -22.38
C GLY A 124 1.37 0.01 -22.16
N VAL A 125 2.53 -0.52 -22.54
CA VAL A 125 2.90 -1.94 -22.37
C VAL A 125 3.45 -2.15 -20.96
N PRO A 126 3.09 -3.25 -20.26
CA PRO A 126 3.69 -3.61 -18.99
C PRO A 126 5.23 -3.72 -19.08
N ASN A 127 5.92 -3.40 -17.99
CA ASN A 127 7.37 -3.56 -17.94
C ASN A 127 7.73 -5.03 -18.21
N PRO A 128 8.64 -5.32 -19.18
CA PRO A 128 8.92 -6.69 -19.60
C PRO A 128 9.57 -7.55 -18.50
N VAL A 129 10.29 -6.93 -17.57
CA VAL A 129 10.95 -7.63 -16.46
C VAL A 129 9.96 -7.87 -15.32
N THR A 130 9.24 -6.84 -14.90
CA THR A 130 8.43 -6.90 -13.66
C THR A 130 6.97 -7.23 -13.91
N GLY A 131 6.50 -7.20 -15.16
CA GLY A 131 5.09 -7.34 -15.50
C GLY A 131 4.18 -6.21 -14.98
N LYS A 132 4.75 -5.18 -14.33
CA LYS A 132 3.96 -4.08 -13.78
C LYS A 132 3.45 -3.18 -14.89
N ALA A 133 2.14 -2.92 -14.86
CA ALA A 133 1.54 -1.96 -15.76
C ALA A 133 2.17 -0.56 -15.58
N PRO A 134 2.35 0.20 -16.66
CA PRO A 134 2.83 1.57 -16.57
C PRO A 134 1.84 2.42 -15.77
N PRO A 135 2.31 3.49 -15.11
CA PRO A 135 1.42 4.43 -14.45
C PRO A 135 0.49 5.08 -15.48
N GLY A 136 -0.81 4.85 -15.33
CA GLY A 136 -1.83 5.47 -16.20
C GLY A 136 -1.77 7.00 -16.18
N ARG A 137 -2.21 7.63 -17.25
CA ARG A 137 -2.33 9.10 -17.35
C ARG A 137 -3.32 9.68 -16.33
N GLY A 138 -4.36 8.91 -15.95
CA GLY A 138 -5.36 9.31 -14.95
C GLY A 138 -4.90 9.06 -13.50
N TYR A 139 -5.75 9.44 -12.56
CA TYR A 139 -5.53 9.14 -11.14
C TYR A 139 -5.71 7.66 -10.86
N ALA A 140 -4.79 7.10 -10.08
CA ALA A 140 -4.91 5.70 -9.64
C ALA A 140 -6.18 5.52 -8.79
N PRO A 141 -6.87 4.36 -8.88
CA PRO A 141 -8.06 4.10 -8.06
C PRO A 141 -7.84 4.27 -6.56
N ALA A 142 -6.64 3.95 -6.06
CA ALA A 142 -6.27 4.22 -4.67
C ALA A 142 -6.26 5.73 -4.33
N THR A 143 -5.85 6.59 -5.27
CA THR A 143 -5.90 8.05 -5.10
C THR A 143 -7.34 8.55 -5.07
N VAL A 144 -8.21 8.00 -5.91
CA VAL A 144 -9.66 8.32 -5.92
C VAL A 144 -10.28 7.94 -4.58
N THR A 145 -10.03 6.73 -4.11
CA THR A 145 -10.50 6.23 -2.81
C THR A 145 -10.00 7.10 -1.65
N HIS A 146 -8.71 7.47 -1.67
CA HIS A 146 -8.12 8.33 -0.66
C HIS A 146 -8.77 9.72 -0.67
N SER A 147 -8.94 10.33 -1.85
CA SER A 147 -9.60 11.64 -1.99
C SER A 147 -11.02 11.62 -1.42
N GLU A 148 -11.82 10.60 -1.72
CA GLU A 148 -13.16 10.44 -1.15
C GLU A 148 -13.14 10.35 0.37
N SER A 149 -12.20 9.59 0.94
CA SER A 149 -12.08 9.45 2.41
C SER A 149 -11.69 10.77 3.07
N VAL A 150 -10.77 11.53 2.47
CA VAL A 150 -10.35 12.85 2.96
C VAL A 150 -11.51 13.84 2.91
N LEU A 151 -12.23 13.90 1.78
CA LEU A 151 -13.33 14.82 1.60
C LEU A 151 -14.47 14.51 2.56
N ARG A 152 -14.78 13.24 2.78
CA ARG A 152 -15.76 12.87 3.80
C ARG A 152 -15.33 13.34 5.18
N GLY A 153 -14.10 13.06 5.60
CA GLY A 153 -13.59 13.52 6.89
C GLY A 153 -13.61 15.05 7.03
N PHE A 154 -13.31 15.77 5.94
CA PHE A 154 -13.39 17.23 5.91
C PHE A 154 -14.84 17.73 6.16
N TYR A 155 -15.81 17.16 5.47
CA TYR A 155 -17.21 17.54 5.64
C TYR A 155 -17.80 17.05 6.96
N ASP A 156 -17.41 15.86 7.47
CA ASP A 156 -17.82 15.39 8.80
C ASP A 156 -17.32 16.37 9.88
N PHE A 157 -16.05 16.79 9.82
CA PHE A 157 -15.50 17.80 10.74
C PHE A 157 -16.33 19.11 10.75
N HIS A 158 -16.67 19.63 9.57
CA HIS A 158 -17.43 20.87 9.48
C HIS A 158 -18.90 20.71 9.89
N CYS A 159 -19.51 19.55 9.67
CA CYS A 159 -20.85 19.25 10.21
C CYS A 159 -20.83 19.19 11.75
N GLU A 160 -19.81 18.56 12.34
CA GLU A 160 -19.64 18.45 13.79
C GLU A 160 -19.30 19.81 14.42
N ALA A 161 -18.50 20.62 13.76
CA ALA A 161 -18.13 21.96 14.20
C ALA A 161 -19.27 23.02 14.08
N GLY A 162 -20.42 22.66 13.51
CA GLY A 162 -21.56 23.56 13.36
C GLY A 162 -21.33 24.75 12.43
N THR A 163 -20.47 24.59 11.41
CA THR A 163 -20.11 25.67 10.46
C THR A 163 -21.15 25.90 9.35
N GLY A 164 -22.43 25.60 9.60
CA GLY A 164 -23.54 25.83 8.67
C GLY A 164 -23.89 24.64 7.78
N LEU A 165 -23.06 23.61 7.72
CA LEU A 165 -23.35 22.38 6.97
C LEU A 165 -24.23 21.43 7.78
N ILE A 166 -25.30 20.95 7.15
CA ILE A 166 -26.26 20.02 7.77
C ILE A 166 -25.98 18.57 7.33
N ILE A 167 -25.50 18.37 6.10
CA ILE A 167 -25.35 17.05 5.50
C ILE A 167 -23.99 16.96 4.77
N ASN A 168 -23.28 15.87 5.03
CA ASN A 168 -22.05 15.55 4.30
C ASN A 168 -22.40 15.13 2.85
N PRO A 169 -21.86 15.80 1.81
CA PRO A 169 -22.13 15.48 0.41
C PRO A 169 -21.52 14.14 -0.03
N PHE A 170 -20.58 13.56 0.74
CA PHE A 170 -19.96 12.26 0.47
C PHE A 170 -20.58 11.15 1.33
N PRO A 171 -21.74 10.57 0.94
CA PRO A 171 -22.45 9.62 1.75
C PRO A 171 -21.72 8.28 1.83
N LEU A 172 -21.92 7.59 2.95
CA LEU A 172 -21.53 6.18 3.06
C LEU A 172 -22.43 5.30 2.19
N ALA A 173 -21.87 4.23 1.67
CA ALA A 173 -22.68 3.20 1.04
C ALA A 173 -23.62 2.60 2.10
N ARG A 174 -24.91 2.54 1.80
CA ARG A 174 -25.84 1.76 2.60
C ARG A 174 -25.44 0.30 2.42
N GLY A 175 -24.89 -0.32 3.47
CA GLY A 175 -24.60 -1.75 3.45
C GLY A 175 -25.87 -2.48 3.02
N ARG A 176 -25.76 -3.35 2.01
CA ARG A 176 -26.80 -4.37 1.81
C ARG A 176 -26.96 -5.06 3.15
N ARG A 177 -28.19 -5.19 3.65
CA ARG A 177 -28.56 -6.11 4.73
C ARG A 177 -28.37 -7.57 4.24
N GLY A 178 -27.21 -7.90 3.69
CA GLY A 178 -26.82 -9.27 3.39
C GLY A 178 -26.11 -9.82 4.61
N ARG A 179 -26.23 -11.09 4.86
CA ARG A 179 -25.56 -11.85 5.92
C ARG A 179 -24.07 -11.46 6.02
N ALA A 180 -23.81 -10.29 6.60
CA ALA A 180 -22.48 -9.88 6.92
C ALA A 180 -22.07 -10.74 8.11
N HIS A 181 -21.07 -11.57 7.90
CA HIS A 181 -20.40 -12.35 8.93
C HIS A 181 -21.27 -13.41 9.61
N ALA A 182 -21.50 -14.52 8.92
CA ALA A 182 -22.05 -15.73 9.52
C ALA A 182 -21.25 -16.26 10.73
N HIS A 183 -20.04 -15.71 10.95
CA HIS A 183 -19.13 -16.04 12.05
C HIS A 183 -18.82 -14.84 12.95
N HIS A 184 -19.68 -13.80 12.93
CA HIS A 184 -19.51 -12.66 13.84
C HIS A 184 -19.67 -13.12 15.29
N ASN A 185 -18.73 -12.73 16.15
CA ASN A 185 -18.85 -12.92 17.59
C ASN A 185 -20.09 -12.15 18.10
N PRO A 186 -21.13 -12.82 18.60
CA PRO A 186 -22.36 -12.15 19.03
C PRO A 186 -22.16 -11.20 20.21
N MET A 187 -21.01 -11.30 20.91
CA MET A 187 -20.67 -10.42 22.03
C MET A 187 -19.99 -9.11 21.58
N GLU A 188 -19.62 -8.99 20.31
CA GLU A 188 -19.06 -7.76 19.76
C GLU A 188 -20.13 -7.03 18.93
N PRO A 189 -20.29 -5.69 19.10
CA PRO A 189 -21.21 -4.94 18.26
C PRO A 189 -20.74 -4.99 16.80
N TYR A 190 -21.63 -5.37 15.90
CA TYR A 190 -21.37 -5.40 14.47
C TYR A 190 -20.94 -4.01 13.97
N ARG A 191 -19.69 -3.90 13.58
CA ARG A 191 -19.15 -2.73 12.87
C ARG A 191 -19.08 -3.07 11.37
N GLY A 192 -20.17 -2.80 10.64
CA GLY A 192 -20.16 -2.90 9.19
C GLY A 192 -19.04 -2.04 8.59
N GLU A 193 -18.28 -2.59 7.63
CA GLU A 193 -17.30 -1.78 6.87
C GLU A 193 -18.04 -0.62 6.19
N ARG A 194 -17.88 0.58 6.73
CA ARG A 194 -18.47 1.79 6.19
C ARG A 194 -17.58 2.31 5.06
N SER A 195 -17.84 1.86 3.83
CA SER A 195 -17.16 2.38 2.64
C SER A 195 -17.94 3.55 2.04
N GLY A 196 -17.23 4.48 1.43
CA GLY A 196 -17.87 5.57 0.69
C GLY A 196 -18.64 5.07 -0.53
N ARG A 197 -19.77 5.73 -0.82
CA ARG A 197 -20.68 5.31 -1.90
C ARG A 197 -20.05 5.40 -3.29
N TYR A 198 -19.17 6.37 -3.53
CA TYR A 198 -18.55 6.63 -4.83
C TYR A 198 -17.16 6.00 -4.97
N ARG A 199 -16.78 5.15 -4.00
CA ARG A 199 -15.49 4.48 -4.00
C ARG A 199 -15.41 3.49 -5.17
N PRO A 200 -14.39 3.56 -6.02
CA PRO A 200 -14.19 2.58 -7.08
C PRO A 200 -13.96 1.18 -6.50
N ARG A 201 -14.57 0.18 -7.12
CA ARG A 201 -14.33 -1.22 -6.75
C ARG A 201 -12.95 -1.62 -7.25
N LEU A 202 -12.06 -1.91 -6.34
CA LEU A 202 -10.74 -2.45 -6.66
C LEU A 202 -10.79 -3.97 -6.66
N GLY A 203 -10.38 -4.58 -7.75
CA GLY A 203 -10.05 -6.01 -7.73
C GLY A 203 -8.90 -6.25 -6.76
N ARG A 204 -8.98 -7.29 -5.92
CA ARG A 204 -7.85 -7.72 -5.09
C ARG A 204 -6.74 -8.20 -6.03
N ARG A 205 -5.64 -7.47 -6.08
CA ARG A 205 -4.43 -7.92 -6.77
C ARG A 205 -3.53 -8.58 -5.74
N ALA A 206 -3.01 -9.76 -6.07
CA ALA A 206 -1.95 -10.36 -5.28
C ALA A 206 -0.75 -9.40 -5.26
N PRO A 207 -0.07 -9.25 -4.11
CA PRO A 207 1.14 -8.44 -4.04
C PRO A 207 2.19 -9.02 -5.00
N HIS A 208 2.79 -8.15 -5.82
CA HIS A 208 3.96 -8.55 -6.62
C HIS A 208 5.17 -8.64 -5.70
N HIS A 209 5.86 -9.77 -5.71
CA HIS A 209 7.17 -9.93 -5.09
C HIS A 209 8.25 -10.00 -6.17
N ILE A 210 9.47 -9.68 -5.80
CA ILE A 210 10.63 -9.78 -6.70
C ILE A 210 11.02 -11.28 -6.77
N PRO A 211 11.10 -11.92 -7.94
CA PRO A 211 11.62 -13.27 -8.07
C PRO A 211 13.07 -13.36 -7.56
N GLU A 212 13.47 -14.51 -7.05
CA GLU A 212 14.80 -14.68 -6.43
C GLU A 212 15.96 -14.36 -7.37
N GLN A 213 15.87 -14.79 -8.63
CA GLN A 213 16.90 -14.49 -9.62
C GLN A 213 17.03 -12.98 -9.85
N GLU A 214 15.90 -12.29 -10.05
CA GLU A 214 15.89 -10.84 -10.27
C GLU A 214 16.32 -10.07 -9.00
N PHE A 215 16.04 -10.60 -7.81
CA PHE A 215 16.56 -10.05 -6.57
C PHE A 215 18.09 -10.15 -6.51
N ASN A 216 18.66 -11.28 -6.87
CA ASN A 216 20.11 -11.47 -6.89
C ASN A 216 20.81 -10.53 -7.89
N GLU A 217 20.25 -10.36 -9.07
CA GLU A 217 20.73 -9.41 -10.09
C GLU A 217 20.65 -7.97 -9.58
N LEU A 218 19.52 -7.59 -8.97
CA LEU A 218 19.31 -6.27 -8.36
C LEU A 218 20.33 -6.04 -7.22
N PHE A 219 20.55 -7.02 -6.37
CA PHE A 219 21.49 -6.91 -5.25
C PHE A 219 22.94 -6.76 -5.77
N ALA A 220 23.31 -7.48 -6.82
CA ALA A 220 24.61 -7.36 -7.48
C ALA A 220 24.82 -5.97 -8.10
N ALA A 221 23.76 -5.36 -8.66
CA ALA A 221 23.79 -4.03 -9.24
C ALA A 221 23.94 -2.89 -8.21
N LEU A 222 23.82 -3.17 -6.90
CA LEU A 222 23.99 -2.15 -5.86
C LEU A 222 25.47 -1.74 -5.75
N GLY A 223 25.72 -0.43 -5.89
CA GLY A 223 27.08 0.13 -6.04
C GLY A 223 27.85 0.36 -4.74
N SER A 224 27.27 0.13 -3.54
CA SER A 224 27.93 0.43 -2.27
C SER A 224 27.57 -0.54 -1.15
N HIS A 225 28.48 -0.67 -0.16
CA HIS A 225 28.20 -1.47 1.04
C HIS A 225 26.98 -1.00 1.80
N ARG A 226 26.77 0.35 1.89
CA ARG A 226 25.55 0.93 2.48
C ARG A 226 24.29 0.45 1.78
N ASP A 227 24.29 0.48 0.46
CA ASP A 227 23.10 0.15 -0.33
C ASP A 227 22.77 -1.35 -0.18
N ARG A 228 23.82 -2.20 -0.16
CA ARG A 228 23.69 -3.64 0.11
C ARG A 228 23.20 -3.91 1.53
N ALA A 229 23.76 -3.22 2.53
CA ALA A 229 23.28 -3.33 3.90
C ALA A 229 21.79 -2.98 4.03
N LEU A 230 21.37 -1.83 3.49
CA LEU A 230 19.98 -1.39 3.51
C LEU A 230 19.04 -2.42 2.87
N VAL A 231 19.37 -2.92 1.68
CA VAL A 231 18.53 -3.90 0.97
C VAL A 231 18.49 -5.22 1.73
N ALA A 232 19.62 -5.68 2.29
CA ALA A 232 19.67 -6.89 3.10
C ALA A 232 18.79 -6.77 4.37
N PHE A 233 18.84 -5.62 5.07
CA PHE A 233 17.94 -5.37 6.19
C PHE A 233 16.48 -5.31 5.75
N TRP A 234 16.14 -4.65 4.65
CA TRP A 234 14.75 -4.59 4.19
C TRP A 234 14.18 -5.97 3.85
N VAL A 235 14.96 -6.80 3.18
CA VAL A 235 14.48 -8.11 2.74
C VAL A 235 14.48 -9.16 3.86
N SER A 236 15.36 -9.02 4.87
CA SER A 236 15.37 -9.94 6.00
C SER A 236 14.33 -9.58 7.08
N THR A 237 14.13 -8.28 7.34
CA THR A 237 13.22 -7.83 8.41
C THR A 237 11.80 -7.54 7.92
N GLY A 238 11.62 -7.29 6.62
CA GLY A 238 10.35 -6.79 6.08
C GLY A 238 9.92 -5.42 6.61
N ALA A 239 10.78 -4.68 7.31
CA ALA A 239 10.48 -3.35 7.82
C ALA A 239 10.14 -2.36 6.69
N ARG A 240 9.36 -1.33 7.00
CA ARG A 240 9.11 -0.26 6.02
C ARG A 240 10.37 0.58 5.82
N ALA A 241 10.56 1.10 4.61
CA ALA A 241 11.75 1.90 4.30
C ALA A 241 11.95 3.06 5.29
N SER A 242 10.90 3.77 5.67
CA SER A 242 10.96 4.85 6.65
C SER A 242 11.30 4.39 8.06
N GLU A 243 10.95 3.14 8.43
CA GLU A 243 11.26 2.56 9.74
C GLU A 243 12.77 2.31 9.84
N LEU A 244 13.37 1.63 8.85
CA LEU A 244 14.82 1.39 8.83
C LEU A 244 15.66 2.66 8.62
N LEU A 245 15.20 3.61 7.83
CA LEU A 245 15.92 4.89 7.65
C LEU A 245 15.86 5.77 8.90
N GLY A 246 14.97 5.45 9.83
CA GLY A 246 14.80 6.16 11.09
C GLY A 246 15.75 5.72 12.20
N VAL A 247 16.45 4.60 12.07
CA VAL A 247 17.26 4.01 13.15
C VAL A 247 18.55 4.76 13.43
N SER A 248 19.01 4.70 14.67
CA SER A 248 20.30 5.19 15.16
C SER A 248 21.30 4.04 15.38
N CYS A 249 22.54 4.36 15.71
CA CYS A 249 23.59 3.35 15.89
C CYS A 249 23.25 2.35 17.02
N ARG A 250 22.61 2.81 18.11
CA ARG A 250 22.20 1.97 19.24
C ARG A 250 21.14 0.95 18.88
N ASP A 251 20.37 1.18 17.81
CA ASP A 251 19.23 0.35 17.43
C ASP A 251 19.67 -0.95 16.71
N ALA A 252 20.93 -1.05 16.31
CA ALA A 252 21.49 -2.24 15.66
C ALA A 252 22.31 -3.04 16.64
N ASP A 253 21.89 -4.27 16.94
CA ASP A 253 22.60 -5.22 17.77
C ASP A 253 23.10 -6.41 16.93
N PRO A 254 24.38 -6.38 16.49
CA PRO A 254 24.95 -7.48 15.73
C PRO A 254 25.08 -8.78 16.53
N GLY A 255 25.24 -8.67 17.87
CA GLY A 255 25.43 -9.82 18.75
C GLY A 255 24.18 -10.68 18.86
N GLN A 256 23.01 -10.04 18.89
CA GLN A 256 21.71 -10.72 18.91
C GLN A 256 21.06 -10.81 17.53
N GLN A 257 21.68 -10.25 16.49
CA GLN A 257 21.13 -10.14 15.13
C GLN A 257 19.77 -9.42 15.08
N LEU A 258 19.64 -8.36 15.89
CA LEU A 258 18.42 -7.57 16.02
C LEU A 258 18.63 -6.15 15.53
N ILE A 259 17.56 -5.57 14.95
CA ILE A 259 17.47 -4.15 14.68
C ILE A 259 16.17 -3.60 15.24
N ALA A 260 16.25 -2.58 16.09
CA ALA A 260 15.08 -1.93 16.65
C ALA A 260 14.54 -0.87 15.70
N VAL A 261 13.23 -0.86 15.48
CA VAL A 261 12.54 0.11 14.62
C VAL A 261 11.32 0.69 15.31
N ILE A 262 11.05 1.97 15.07
CA ILE A 262 9.80 2.62 15.49
C ILE A 262 8.76 2.37 14.41
N ARG A 263 7.71 1.62 14.74
CA ARG A 263 6.65 1.25 13.79
C ARG A 263 5.85 2.46 13.32
N LYS A 264 5.68 2.55 12.00
CA LYS A 264 4.80 3.57 11.41
C LYS A 264 3.34 3.28 11.79
N GLY A 265 2.69 4.23 12.43
CA GLY A 265 1.29 4.14 12.87
C GLY A 265 1.17 3.96 14.37
N THR A 266 1.58 2.85 14.94
CA THR A 266 1.50 2.58 16.40
C THR A 266 2.57 3.31 17.21
N ARG A 267 3.67 3.73 16.57
CA ARG A 267 4.87 4.29 17.19
C ARG A 267 5.55 3.39 18.23
N HIS A 268 5.18 2.13 18.31
CA HIS A 268 5.86 1.18 19.18
C HIS A 268 7.28 0.87 18.69
N LEU A 269 8.22 0.81 19.63
CA LEU A 269 9.55 0.26 19.39
C LEU A 269 9.41 -1.27 19.25
N GLN A 270 9.96 -1.81 18.16
CA GLN A 270 9.96 -3.26 17.93
C GLN A 270 11.33 -3.71 17.46
N GLN A 271 11.88 -4.73 18.13
CA GLN A 271 13.09 -5.41 17.70
C GLN A 271 12.75 -6.42 16.60
N LEU A 272 13.47 -6.37 15.50
CA LEU A 272 13.29 -7.26 14.36
C LEU A 272 14.54 -8.08 14.14
N PRO A 273 14.42 -9.41 13.99
CA PRO A 273 15.54 -10.24 13.61
C PRO A 273 15.95 -9.92 12.16
N ALA A 274 17.25 -9.82 11.93
CA ALA A 274 17.82 -9.61 10.59
C ALA A 274 18.84 -10.69 10.27
N SER A 275 19.05 -10.95 8.98
CA SER A 275 20.00 -11.96 8.53
C SER A 275 21.43 -11.59 8.93
N PRO A 276 22.30 -12.58 9.21
CA PRO A 276 23.73 -12.34 9.46
C PRO A 276 24.40 -11.50 8.36
N ASP A 277 24.06 -11.75 7.09
CA ASP A 277 24.59 -11.01 5.95
C ASP A 277 24.28 -9.50 6.01
N ALA A 278 23.12 -9.11 6.55
CA ALA A 278 22.78 -7.72 6.72
C ALA A 278 23.78 -7.01 7.64
N PHE A 279 24.22 -7.68 8.72
CA PHE A 279 25.21 -7.14 9.65
C PHE A 279 26.63 -7.17 9.08
N VAL A 280 26.98 -8.16 8.25
CA VAL A 280 28.27 -8.15 7.51
C VAL A 280 28.34 -6.91 6.61
N TRP A 281 27.33 -6.67 5.79
CA TRP A 281 27.29 -5.48 4.94
C TRP A 281 27.26 -4.18 5.75
N LEU A 282 26.56 -4.17 6.88
CA LEU A 282 26.55 -3.01 7.80
C LEU A 282 27.96 -2.74 8.31
N ARG A 283 28.70 -3.75 8.72
CA ARG A 283 30.07 -3.59 9.22
C ARG A 283 31.02 -3.05 8.15
N LEU A 284 30.92 -3.56 6.92
CA LEU A 284 31.69 -3.06 5.78
C LEU A 284 31.38 -1.59 5.49
N TYR A 285 30.11 -1.23 5.55
CA TYR A 285 29.67 0.16 5.37
C TYR A 285 30.17 1.07 6.51
N GLN A 286 30.07 0.66 7.77
CA GLN A 286 30.58 1.41 8.91
C GLN A 286 32.11 1.61 8.83
N ALA A 287 32.85 0.58 8.41
CA ALA A 287 34.29 0.68 8.19
C ALA A 287 34.65 1.72 7.12
N GLN A 288 33.85 1.80 6.03
CA GLN A 288 34.03 2.78 4.97
C GLN A 288 33.84 4.24 5.45
N LEU A 289 32.97 4.47 6.42
CA LEU A 289 32.66 5.81 6.96
C LEU A 289 33.37 6.12 8.29
N HIS A 290 34.21 5.20 8.77
CA HIS A 290 34.93 5.39 10.04
C HIS A 290 35.73 6.71 10.04
N GLY A 291 35.55 7.52 11.06
CA GLY A 291 36.18 8.84 11.19
C GLY A 291 35.65 9.92 10.25
N LEU A 292 34.71 9.62 9.34
CA LEU A 292 34.13 10.61 8.41
C LEU A 292 32.78 11.16 8.89
N VAL A 293 32.05 10.38 9.70
CA VAL A 293 30.75 10.75 10.23
C VAL A 293 30.68 10.44 11.72
N PRO A 294 29.80 11.11 12.49
CA PRO A 294 29.53 10.73 13.88
C PRO A 294 29.00 9.28 13.95
N ALA A 295 29.42 8.55 14.98
CA ALA A 295 29.04 7.15 15.20
C ALA A 295 28.68 6.86 16.66
N GLY A 296 28.23 7.87 17.41
CA GLY A 296 27.70 7.71 18.76
C GLY A 296 26.37 6.95 18.78
N PRO A 297 25.92 6.52 19.95
CA PRO A 297 24.69 5.71 20.08
C PRO A 297 23.46 6.37 19.45
N ASP A 298 23.31 7.69 19.58
CA ASP A 298 22.18 8.47 19.09
C ASP A 298 22.33 8.97 17.64
N ASP A 299 23.51 8.79 17.07
CA ASP A 299 23.76 9.23 15.71
C ASP A 299 23.02 8.36 14.70
N PRO A 300 22.64 8.92 13.54
CA PRO A 300 21.98 8.15 12.49
C PRO A 300 22.82 6.96 12.05
N LEU A 301 22.20 5.77 11.91
CA LEU A 301 22.89 4.62 11.34
C LEU A 301 23.21 4.83 9.85
N TRP A 302 22.36 5.55 9.11
CA TRP A 302 22.43 5.67 7.66
C TRP A 302 22.78 7.09 7.22
N TRP A 303 23.91 7.24 6.54
CA TRP A 303 24.45 8.50 6.02
C TRP A 303 24.51 8.53 4.50
N THR A 304 24.52 9.72 3.91
CA THR A 304 24.86 9.91 2.50
C THR A 304 26.35 9.58 2.29
N LEU A 305 26.71 9.07 1.09
CA LEU A 305 28.10 8.72 0.77
C LEU A 305 28.91 9.87 0.15
N ARG A 306 28.30 11.02 -0.05
CA ARG A 306 28.95 12.22 -0.61
C ARG A 306 28.85 13.38 0.35
N ARG A 307 29.87 14.21 0.39
CA ARG A 307 29.90 15.45 1.19
C ARG A 307 28.90 16.48 0.63
N PRO A 308 28.25 17.28 1.45
CA PRO A 308 28.25 17.17 2.92
C PRO A 308 27.50 15.92 3.38
N PHE A 309 28.09 15.17 4.33
CA PHE A 309 27.44 13.99 4.89
C PHE A 309 26.16 14.40 5.66
N ARG A 310 25.06 13.74 5.38
CA ARG A 310 23.76 13.98 6.01
C ARG A 310 23.07 12.66 6.29
N ARG A 311 22.16 12.64 7.25
CA ARG A 311 21.27 11.51 7.45
C ARG A 311 20.61 11.14 6.13
N LEU A 312 20.56 9.86 5.81
CA LEU A 312 19.98 9.35 4.56
C LEU A 312 18.46 9.54 4.57
N ALA A 313 17.98 10.38 3.67
CA ALA A 313 16.55 10.62 3.50
C ALA A 313 15.91 9.54 2.59
N TYR A 314 14.61 9.30 2.77
CA TYR A 314 13.82 8.36 1.95
C TYR A 314 14.02 8.59 0.44
N HIS A 315 14.01 9.84 -0.01
CA HIS A 315 14.17 10.16 -1.42
C HIS A 315 15.56 9.76 -1.97
N ALA A 316 16.59 9.84 -1.15
CA ALA A 316 17.95 9.42 -1.53
C ALA A 316 18.04 7.88 -1.64
N ALA A 317 17.42 7.16 -0.69
CA ALA A 317 17.29 5.70 -0.74
C ALA A 317 16.44 5.24 -1.94
N TYR A 318 15.34 5.93 -2.23
CA TYR A 318 14.54 5.68 -3.42
C TYR A 318 15.35 5.86 -4.71
N ARG A 319 16.11 6.95 -4.86
CA ARG A 319 16.95 7.18 -6.05
C ARG A 319 18.06 6.15 -6.20
N MET A 320 18.64 5.67 -5.09
CA MET A 320 19.61 4.57 -5.11
C MET A 320 18.98 3.33 -5.73
N PHE A 321 17.80 2.97 -5.26
CA PHE A 321 17.07 1.79 -5.72
C PHE A 321 16.61 1.92 -7.18
N THR A 322 16.19 3.13 -7.60
CA THR A 322 15.84 3.41 -8.99
C THR A 322 17.03 3.21 -9.92
N ARG A 323 18.24 3.66 -9.55
CA ARG A 323 19.45 3.43 -10.38
C ARG A 323 19.76 1.95 -10.56
N ALA A 324 19.60 1.13 -9.53
CA ALA A 324 19.77 -0.32 -9.65
C ALA A 324 18.73 -0.95 -10.59
N ASN A 325 17.48 -0.49 -10.50
CA ASN A 325 16.42 -0.89 -11.42
C ASN A 325 16.72 -0.50 -12.88
N ASP A 326 17.19 0.73 -13.10
CA ASP A 326 17.48 1.25 -14.45
C ASP A 326 18.53 0.38 -15.16
N THR A 327 19.52 -0.12 -14.42
CA THR A 327 20.54 -1.04 -14.95
C THR A 327 19.93 -2.36 -15.44
N LEU A 328 18.83 -2.80 -14.84
CA LEU A 328 18.15 -4.06 -15.14
C LEU A 328 16.90 -3.88 -16.02
N GLY A 329 16.56 -2.66 -16.42
CA GLY A 329 15.30 -2.37 -17.11
C GLY A 329 14.05 -2.65 -16.27
N ALA A 330 14.22 -2.78 -14.95
CA ALA A 330 13.16 -3.08 -14.00
C ALA A 330 12.51 -1.81 -13.41
N ASN A 331 11.37 -1.97 -12.73
CA ASN A 331 10.68 -0.88 -12.02
C ASN A 331 10.20 -1.30 -10.62
N TRP A 332 11.01 -2.09 -9.92
CA TRP A 332 10.77 -2.49 -8.55
C TRP A 332 10.76 -1.28 -7.62
N SER A 333 9.96 -1.32 -6.57
CA SER A 333 9.90 -0.31 -5.53
C SER A 333 10.49 -0.82 -4.22
N LEU A 334 10.88 0.08 -3.31
CA LEU A 334 11.30 -0.31 -1.96
C LEU A 334 10.23 -1.12 -1.21
N HIS A 335 8.95 -0.95 -1.58
CA HIS A 335 7.87 -1.72 -0.98
C HIS A 335 7.83 -3.17 -1.47
N ASP A 336 8.31 -3.45 -2.68
CA ASP A 336 8.41 -4.81 -3.21
C ASP A 336 9.46 -5.64 -2.46
N LEU A 337 10.50 -5.03 -1.89
CA LEU A 337 11.43 -5.72 -0.98
C LEU A 337 10.71 -6.23 0.28
N ARG A 338 9.79 -5.45 0.82
CA ARG A 338 8.96 -5.90 1.94
C ARG A 338 7.97 -6.99 1.50
N HIS A 339 7.44 -6.92 0.26
CA HIS A 339 6.63 -7.99 -0.30
C HIS A 339 7.44 -9.27 -0.48
N LEU A 340 8.70 -9.16 -0.90
CA LEU A 340 9.62 -10.31 -0.97
C LEU A 340 9.89 -10.91 0.41
N ALA A 341 10.19 -10.09 1.41
CA ALA A 341 10.35 -10.55 2.79
C ALA A 341 9.10 -11.30 3.29
N ALA A 342 7.93 -10.71 3.10
CA ALA A 342 6.66 -11.31 3.49
C ALA A 342 6.40 -12.64 2.75
N TYR A 343 6.71 -12.69 1.45
CA TYR A 343 6.60 -13.89 0.63
C TYR A 343 7.53 -15.00 1.13
N ARG A 344 8.82 -14.69 1.35
CA ARG A 344 9.80 -15.67 1.88
C ARG A 344 9.35 -16.25 3.22
N MET A 345 8.98 -15.38 4.17
CA MET A 345 8.50 -15.81 5.50
C MET A 345 7.21 -16.63 5.41
N SER A 346 6.26 -16.25 4.55
CA SER A 346 4.99 -16.97 4.41
C SER A 346 5.10 -18.34 3.74
N ARG A 347 6.23 -18.60 3.06
CA ARG A 347 6.54 -19.89 2.40
C ARG A 347 7.39 -20.82 3.27
N ASP A 348 7.89 -20.32 4.39
CA ASP A 348 8.60 -21.15 5.35
C ASP A 348 7.58 -22.02 6.11
N PRO A 349 7.63 -23.37 5.96
CA PRO A 349 6.66 -24.26 6.60
C PRO A 349 6.77 -24.28 8.11
N VAL A 350 7.89 -23.83 8.68
CA VAL A 350 8.14 -23.81 10.12
C VAL A 350 7.69 -22.49 10.74
N MET A 351 7.53 -21.41 9.95
CA MET A 351 7.18 -20.09 10.46
C MET A 351 5.66 -19.88 10.52
N PRO A 352 5.05 -19.77 11.72
CA PRO A 352 3.62 -19.50 11.86
C PRO A 352 3.21 -18.17 11.23
N LEU A 353 2.01 -18.09 10.65
CA LEU A 353 1.50 -16.86 10.04
C LEU A 353 1.37 -15.69 11.05
N ALA A 354 1.11 -16.01 12.31
CA ALA A 354 1.08 -15.03 13.40
C ALA A 354 2.44 -14.33 13.60
N ASP A 355 3.53 -15.09 13.47
CA ASP A 355 4.88 -14.55 13.57
C ASP A 355 5.23 -13.68 12.38
N VAL A 356 4.83 -14.09 11.16
CA VAL A 356 4.95 -13.25 9.96
C VAL A 356 4.17 -11.95 10.13
N GLN A 357 2.95 -12.00 10.67
CA GLN A 357 2.15 -10.82 10.98
C GLN A 357 2.86 -9.89 11.96
N TRP A 358 3.41 -10.46 13.02
CA TRP A 358 4.15 -9.73 14.06
C TRP A 358 5.39 -9.04 13.47
N VAL A 359 6.25 -9.79 12.75
CA VAL A 359 7.46 -9.25 12.10
C VAL A 359 7.10 -8.11 11.13
N LEU A 360 6.07 -8.28 10.33
CA LEU A 360 5.63 -7.25 9.39
C LEU A 360 4.90 -6.08 10.09
N GLY A 361 4.42 -6.24 11.31
CA GLY A 361 3.62 -5.23 12.02
C GLY A 361 2.32 -4.92 11.28
N HIS A 362 1.60 -5.95 10.83
CA HIS A 362 0.28 -5.82 10.25
C HIS A 362 -0.79 -5.84 11.35
N ALA A 363 -1.57 -4.78 11.47
CA ALA A 363 -2.65 -4.70 12.45
C ALA A 363 -3.76 -5.75 12.21
N GLN A 364 -3.93 -6.19 10.96
CA GLN A 364 -4.94 -7.16 10.56
C GLN A 364 -4.29 -8.37 9.89
N LEU A 365 -4.66 -9.58 10.31
CA LEU A 365 -4.20 -10.84 9.75
C LEU A 365 -4.52 -10.95 8.25
N ALA A 366 -5.68 -10.44 7.82
CA ALA A 366 -6.10 -10.41 6.42
C ALA A 366 -5.08 -9.75 5.48
N THR A 367 -4.28 -8.79 5.99
CA THR A 367 -3.19 -8.18 5.22
C THR A 367 -2.03 -9.14 5.00
N THR A 368 -1.73 -10.00 5.98
CA THR A 368 -0.68 -11.01 5.88
C THR A 368 -1.13 -12.18 5.03
N GLN A 369 -2.40 -12.58 5.10
CA GLN A 369 -2.99 -13.65 4.28
C GLN A 369 -2.88 -13.40 2.78
N LEU A 370 -2.76 -12.15 2.33
CA LEU A 370 -2.54 -11.83 0.92
C LEU A 370 -1.26 -12.47 0.34
N TYR A 371 -0.26 -12.74 1.17
CA TYR A 371 1.00 -13.38 0.76
C TYR A 371 0.91 -14.90 0.74
N MET A 372 -0.10 -15.50 1.37
CA MET A 372 -0.33 -16.95 1.34
C MET A 372 -1.02 -17.41 0.06
N SER A 373 -1.62 -16.48 -0.69
CA SER A 373 -2.22 -16.81 -1.98
C SER A 373 -1.12 -17.30 -2.92
N ALA A 374 -1.18 -18.57 -3.31
CA ALA A 374 -0.24 -19.11 -4.27
C ALA A 374 -0.34 -18.33 -5.58
N PRO A 375 0.78 -18.05 -6.27
CA PRO A 375 0.76 -17.52 -7.61
C PRO A 375 -0.14 -18.36 -8.51
N ALA A 376 -0.88 -17.73 -9.42
CA ALA A 376 -1.83 -18.43 -10.27
C ALA A 376 -1.20 -19.63 -11.01
N GLY A 377 0.07 -19.50 -11.42
CA GLY A 377 0.82 -20.59 -12.05
C GLY A 377 1.00 -21.81 -11.14
N GLU A 378 1.30 -21.61 -9.86
CA GLU A 378 1.43 -22.72 -8.89
C GLU A 378 0.08 -23.40 -8.63
N VAL A 379 -1.01 -22.59 -8.54
CA VAL A 379 -2.36 -23.12 -8.37
C VAL A 379 -2.74 -23.97 -9.59
N ILE A 380 -2.49 -23.45 -10.81
CA ILE A 380 -2.77 -24.16 -12.06
C ILE A 380 -1.95 -25.45 -12.11
N ALA A 381 -0.66 -25.41 -11.84
CA ALA A 381 0.20 -26.60 -11.82
C ALA A 381 -0.30 -27.63 -10.78
N GLY A 382 -0.67 -27.18 -9.58
CA GLY A 382 -1.23 -28.03 -8.52
C GLY A 382 -2.55 -28.71 -8.93
N VAL A 383 -3.44 -27.96 -9.58
CA VAL A 383 -4.72 -28.48 -10.09
C VAL A 383 -4.49 -29.46 -11.23
N LEU A 384 -3.59 -29.16 -12.17
CA LEU A 384 -3.24 -30.09 -13.25
C LEU A 384 -2.61 -31.38 -12.69
N ALA A 385 -1.71 -31.28 -11.72
CA ALA A 385 -1.17 -32.45 -11.03
C ALA A 385 -2.24 -33.25 -10.28
N HIS A 386 -3.23 -32.58 -9.68
CA HIS A 386 -4.39 -33.25 -9.08
C HIS A 386 -5.19 -34.01 -10.13
N HIS A 387 -5.53 -33.40 -11.27
CA HIS A 387 -6.24 -34.06 -12.34
C HIS A 387 -5.47 -35.25 -12.91
N ALA A 388 -4.16 -35.13 -13.08
CA ALA A 388 -3.30 -36.23 -13.51
C ALA A 388 -3.37 -37.42 -12.51
N ARG A 389 -3.29 -37.16 -11.20
CA ARG A 389 -3.42 -38.20 -10.17
C ARG A 389 -4.80 -38.84 -10.19
N MET A 390 -5.86 -38.06 -10.42
CA MET A 390 -7.23 -38.61 -10.54
C MET A 390 -7.40 -39.47 -11.79
N ALA A 391 -6.79 -39.09 -12.91
CA ALA A 391 -6.80 -39.90 -14.14
C ALA A 391 -6.03 -41.22 -13.94
N ALA A 392 -4.82 -41.16 -13.38
CA ALA A 392 -4.03 -42.34 -13.05
C ALA A 392 -4.71 -43.28 -12.04
N GLY A 393 -5.52 -42.72 -11.10
CA GLY A 393 -6.33 -43.50 -10.17
C GLY A 393 -7.54 -44.20 -10.82
N LYS A 394 -8.00 -43.69 -11.97
CA LYS A 394 -9.08 -44.37 -12.77
C LYS A 394 -8.57 -45.49 -13.62
N GLU A 395 -7.25 -45.53 -13.93
CA GLU A 395 -6.61 -46.66 -14.65
C GLU A 395 -6.21 -47.81 -13.75
N ARG A 396 -6.55 -47.75 -12.45
CA ARG A 396 -6.28 -48.82 -11.49
C ARG A 396 -7.15 -50.03 -11.84
N PRO A 397 -6.58 -51.23 -12.05
CA PRO A 397 -7.34 -52.39 -12.41
C PRO A 397 -8.38 -52.72 -11.35
N PRO A 398 -9.60 -53.17 -11.75
CA PRO A 398 -10.62 -53.55 -10.81
C PRO A 398 -10.12 -54.72 -9.96
N GLY A 399 -9.84 -54.48 -8.68
CA GLY A 399 -9.36 -55.49 -7.73
C GLY A 399 -8.33 -55.04 -6.71
N ALA A 400 -7.80 -53.84 -6.81
CA ALA A 400 -6.89 -53.33 -5.76
C ALA A 400 -7.71 -52.90 -4.53
N GLU A 401 -7.58 -53.62 -3.43
CA GLU A 401 -8.20 -53.28 -2.15
C GLU A 401 -7.81 -51.86 -1.68
N PRO A 402 -8.79 -51.09 -1.18
CA PRO A 402 -8.46 -49.80 -0.56
C PRO A 402 -7.57 -50.01 0.65
N PRO A 403 -6.66 -49.01 0.96
CA PRO A 403 -5.78 -49.13 2.10
C PRO A 403 -6.58 -49.35 3.40
N PRO A 404 -6.10 -50.16 4.34
CA PRO A 404 -6.87 -50.66 5.49
C PRO A 404 -7.38 -49.59 6.47
N GLY A 405 -7.08 -48.31 6.26
CA GLY A 405 -7.52 -47.22 7.14
C GLY A 405 -8.84 -46.52 6.77
N LEU A 406 -9.46 -46.86 5.63
CA LEU A 406 -10.66 -46.18 5.12
C LEU A 406 -11.94 -47.05 5.09
N ARG A 407 -11.91 -48.20 5.74
CA ARG A 407 -13.14 -49.03 5.88
C ARG A 407 -13.93 -48.54 7.10
N TYR A 408 -15.07 -47.94 6.85
CA TYR A 408 -16.07 -47.79 7.91
C TYR A 408 -16.46 -49.18 8.39
N ARG A 409 -16.58 -49.35 9.71
CA ARG A 409 -17.06 -50.61 10.27
C ARG A 409 -18.46 -50.89 9.74
N PRO A 410 -18.80 -52.13 9.36
CA PRO A 410 -20.12 -52.46 8.83
C PRO A 410 -21.26 -51.93 9.70
N GLU A 411 -21.09 -51.99 11.03
CA GLU A 411 -22.06 -51.49 12.00
C GLU A 411 -22.28 -49.96 11.87
N SER A 412 -21.21 -49.20 11.53
CA SER A 412 -21.33 -47.75 11.30
C SER A 412 -22.07 -47.41 10.01
N LEU A 413 -21.92 -48.24 8.98
CA LEU A 413 -22.66 -48.11 7.72
C LEU A 413 -24.14 -48.46 7.90
N GLU A 414 -24.48 -49.51 8.72
CA GLU A 414 -25.86 -49.84 9.08
C GLU A 414 -26.56 -48.71 9.84
N VAL A 415 -25.83 -48.00 10.72
CA VAL A 415 -26.38 -46.83 11.45
C VAL A 415 -26.63 -45.67 10.53
N LEU A 416 -25.75 -45.41 9.54
CA LEU A 416 -25.85 -44.29 8.62
C LEU A 416 -26.84 -44.48 7.48
N PHE A 417 -26.96 -45.71 6.96
CA PHE A 417 -27.72 -45.97 5.74
C PHE A 417 -28.90 -46.97 5.95
N GLY A 418 -29.12 -47.46 7.17
CA GLY A 418 -30.12 -48.47 7.49
C GLY A 418 -29.74 -49.88 7.00
N ARG A 419 -30.35 -50.93 7.56
CA ARG A 419 -30.15 -52.30 7.10
C ARG A 419 -30.72 -52.48 5.69
N PRO A 420 -29.97 -53.10 4.75
CA PRO A 420 -30.55 -53.43 3.45
C PRO A 420 -31.75 -54.33 3.69
N ARG A 421 -32.91 -53.98 3.13
CA ARG A 421 -34.09 -54.87 3.10
C ARG A 421 -33.72 -56.09 2.27
N HIS A 422 -33.59 -57.21 2.90
CA HIS A 422 -33.63 -58.50 2.20
C HIS A 422 -35.07 -58.71 1.70
N ASP A 423 -35.31 -58.47 0.43
CA ASP A 423 -36.48 -58.99 -0.22
C ASP A 423 -36.34 -60.52 -0.28
N HIS A 424 -37.20 -61.23 0.46
CA HIS A 424 -37.37 -62.68 0.33
C HIS A 424 -38.18 -62.98 -0.91
N PRO A 425 -37.87 -64.11 -1.62
CA PRO A 425 -38.52 -64.52 -2.85
C PRO A 425 -39.98 -64.85 -2.67
#